data_37365ba30d3be67bb13232bdfcfbcd66
#
_entry.id   37365ba30d3be67bb13232bdfcfbcd66
#
_cell.length_a   1.000
_cell.length_b   1.000
_cell.length_c   1.000
_cell.angle_alpha   90.00
_cell.angle_beta   90.00
_cell.angle_gamma   90.00
#
_symmetry.space_group_name_H-M   'P 1'
#
loop_
_entity.id
_entity.type
_entity.pdbx_description
1 polymer ?
#
loop_
_entity_poly.entity_id
_entity_poly.type
_entity_poly.pdbx_seq_one_letter_code
_entity_poly.pdbx_strand_id
1 'polypeptide(L)'
;MERRTLLKTLALAFLARQADAAPPANMKGIEELQKNWKTFLPAGANVPSPTEPVKLSKDEWRKKLPAESFHVMREEGTERAGTSPLNSEKRAGIFACAGCGLPVFTSEMKFESGTGWPSFFTTIPGVFETKKDYYLIYPRVEYHCIRCGGHHGHLFDDGPAPTGKRYCNNGVALRFIPKDGKA
;
A
#
# COMPACT_ATOMS: atom_id res chain seq x y z
N MET A 1 1.00 -38.26 53.39
CA MET A 1 1.77 -38.04 52.15
C MET A 1 0.81 -37.52 51.09
N GLU A 2 0.68 -36.21 50.97
CA GLU A 2 -0.18 -35.57 49.96
C GLU A 2 0.64 -35.24 48.73
N ARG A 3 0.18 -35.80 47.58
CA ARG A 3 0.74 -35.51 46.26
C ARG A 3 0.06 -34.25 45.74
N ARG A 4 0.74 -33.10 45.72
CA ARG A 4 0.32 -31.89 45.06
C ARG A 4 0.51 -32.06 43.55
N THR A 5 -0.59 -32.15 42.81
CA THR A 5 -0.64 -32.17 41.36
C THR A 5 -0.56 -30.70 40.89
N LEU A 6 0.57 -30.34 40.27
CA LEU A 6 0.79 -29.01 39.71
C LEU A 6 0.14 -28.98 38.31
N LEU A 7 -1.04 -28.39 38.18
CA LEU A 7 -1.67 -28.10 36.89
C LEU A 7 -0.94 -26.93 36.23
N LYS A 8 -0.12 -27.23 35.25
CA LYS A 8 0.46 -26.23 34.35
C LYS A 8 -0.60 -25.88 33.31
N THR A 9 -1.27 -24.75 33.50
CA THR A 9 -2.12 -24.12 32.49
C THR A 9 -1.23 -23.59 31.37
N LEU A 10 -1.18 -24.30 30.24
CA LEU A 10 -0.63 -23.77 28.99
C LEU A 10 -1.64 -22.75 28.45
N ALA A 11 -1.32 -21.46 28.59
CA ALA A 11 -2.02 -20.42 27.83
C ALA A 11 -1.57 -20.51 26.36
N LEU A 12 -2.38 -21.16 25.51
CA LEU A 12 -2.25 -21.06 24.07
C LEU A 12 -2.63 -19.60 23.69
N ALA A 13 -1.63 -18.77 23.43
CA ALA A 13 -1.83 -17.51 22.75
C ALA A 13 -2.23 -17.83 21.30
N PHE A 14 -3.53 -17.76 21.01
CA PHE A 14 -4.04 -17.72 19.66
C PHE A 14 -3.57 -16.39 19.03
N LEU A 15 -2.42 -16.41 18.39
CA LEU A 15 -2.06 -15.41 17.39
C LEU A 15 -3.08 -15.58 16.24
N ALA A 16 -4.14 -14.79 16.27
CA ALA A 16 -5.02 -14.64 15.12
C ALA A 16 -4.18 -14.12 13.96
N ARG A 17 -3.70 -15.04 13.09
CA ARG A 17 -3.23 -14.68 11.76
C ARG A 17 -4.43 -14.01 11.11
N GLN A 18 -4.36 -12.68 10.91
CA GLN A 18 -5.24 -12.03 9.95
C GLN A 18 -4.91 -12.66 8.60
N ALA A 19 -5.79 -13.53 8.14
CA ALA A 19 -5.74 -14.03 6.78
C ALA A 19 -5.87 -12.83 5.84
N ASP A 20 -5.14 -12.82 4.73
CA ASP A 20 -5.36 -11.84 3.68
C ASP A 20 -6.85 -11.87 3.35
N ALA A 21 -7.53 -10.74 3.50
CA ALA A 21 -8.93 -10.65 3.14
C ALA A 21 -9.02 -10.95 1.64
N ALA A 22 -9.83 -11.95 1.27
CA ALA A 22 -10.09 -12.20 -0.14
C ALA A 22 -10.74 -10.96 -0.76
N PRO A 23 -10.40 -10.61 -2.01
CA PRO A 23 -11.07 -9.53 -2.70
C PRO A 23 -12.60 -9.70 -2.68
N PRO A 24 -13.37 -8.59 -2.60
CA PRO A 24 -14.82 -8.67 -2.69
C PRO A 24 -15.27 -9.42 -3.94
N ALA A 25 -16.32 -10.24 -3.83
CA ALA A 25 -16.78 -11.12 -4.90
C ALA A 25 -17.36 -10.39 -6.13
N ASN A 26 -17.62 -9.08 -6.04
CA ASN A 26 -18.22 -8.28 -7.12
C ASN A 26 -17.81 -6.81 -7.03
N MET A 27 -18.10 -6.04 -8.09
CA MET A 27 -17.74 -4.61 -8.19
C MET A 27 -18.41 -3.74 -7.12
N LYS A 28 -19.62 -4.08 -6.66
CA LYS A 28 -20.28 -3.34 -5.58
C LYS A 28 -19.50 -3.40 -4.28
N GLY A 29 -18.92 -4.56 -3.95
CA GLY A 29 -18.03 -4.69 -2.78
C GLY A 29 -16.74 -3.89 -2.94
N ILE A 30 -16.21 -3.74 -4.17
CA ILE A 30 -15.06 -2.86 -4.45
C ILE A 30 -15.44 -1.39 -4.18
N GLU A 31 -16.60 -0.95 -4.66
CA GLU A 31 -17.09 0.42 -4.45
C GLU A 31 -17.32 0.73 -2.96
N GLU A 32 -17.86 -0.23 -2.22
CA GLU A 32 -18.04 -0.12 -0.76
C GLU A 32 -16.69 -0.01 -0.05
N LEU A 33 -15.71 -0.84 -0.41
CA LEU A 33 -14.35 -0.78 0.13
C LEU A 33 -13.71 0.59 -0.16
N GLN A 34 -13.83 1.06 -1.39
CA GLN A 34 -13.33 2.37 -1.81
C GLN A 34 -14.01 3.52 -1.07
N LYS A 35 -15.32 3.47 -0.84
CA LYS A 35 -16.08 4.48 -0.11
C LYS A 35 -15.70 4.54 1.36
N ASN A 36 -15.46 3.39 1.97
CA ASN A 36 -15.25 3.24 3.41
C ASN A 36 -13.76 3.30 3.81
N TRP A 37 -12.84 3.68 2.92
CA TRP A 37 -11.39 3.65 3.17
C TRP A 37 -10.96 4.40 4.45
N LYS A 38 -11.70 5.46 4.86
CA LYS A 38 -11.39 6.25 6.06
C LYS A 38 -11.50 5.45 7.36
N THR A 39 -12.21 4.33 7.35
CA THR A 39 -12.32 3.44 8.53
C THR A 39 -11.01 2.75 8.89
N PHE A 40 -10.02 2.78 7.98
CA PHE A 40 -8.67 2.25 8.17
C PHE A 40 -7.67 3.29 8.70
N LEU A 41 -8.09 4.55 8.85
CA LEU A 41 -7.26 5.58 9.46
C LEU A 41 -7.22 5.41 11.00
N PRO A 42 -6.09 5.72 11.63
CA PRO A 42 -6.05 5.88 13.08
C PRO A 42 -6.92 7.08 13.51
N ALA A 43 -7.43 7.03 14.73
CA ALA A 43 -8.22 8.12 15.30
C ALA A 43 -7.45 9.45 15.24
N GLY A 44 -8.11 10.52 14.80
CA GLY A 44 -7.52 11.86 14.71
C GLY A 44 -6.49 12.05 13.60
N ALA A 45 -6.38 11.11 12.65
CA ALA A 45 -5.45 11.24 11.54
C ALA A 45 -5.73 12.48 10.70
N ASN A 46 -4.69 13.31 10.49
CA ASN A 46 -4.74 14.40 9.52
C ASN A 46 -4.50 13.85 8.11
N VAL A 47 -5.50 13.99 7.25
CA VAL A 47 -5.47 13.49 5.86
C VAL A 47 -5.24 14.64 4.91
N PRO A 48 -4.12 14.63 4.16
CA PRO A 48 -3.88 15.63 3.11
C PRO A 48 -4.97 15.60 2.03
N SER A 49 -5.35 16.76 1.52
CA SER A 49 -6.26 16.85 0.38
C SER A 49 -5.57 16.41 -0.92
N PRO A 50 -6.18 15.56 -1.76
CA PRO A 50 -5.63 15.21 -3.07
C PRO A 50 -5.58 16.41 -4.03
N THR A 51 -6.43 17.43 -3.82
CA THR A 51 -6.53 18.63 -4.66
C THR A 51 -5.52 19.72 -4.32
N GLU A 52 -4.73 19.55 -3.26
CA GLU A 52 -3.68 20.49 -2.86
C GLU A 52 -2.30 19.97 -3.32
N PRO A 53 -1.80 20.39 -4.49
CA PRO A 53 -0.57 19.85 -5.04
C PRO A 53 0.66 20.26 -4.21
N VAL A 54 1.58 19.31 -4.03
CA VAL A 54 2.90 19.56 -3.43
C VAL A 54 3.91 19.80 -4.54
N LYS A 55 4.31 21.05 -4.71
CA LYS A 55 5.31 21.46 -5.70
C LYS A 55 6.62 21.77 -5.01
N LEU A 56 7.60 20.89 -5.13
CA LEU A 56 8.96 21.06 -4.65
C LEU A 56 9.93 20.88 -5.82
N SER A 57 11.05 21.59 -5.78
CA SER A 57 12.16 21.39 -6.71
C SER A 57 12.79 20.01 -6.53
N LYS A 58 13.57 19.56 -7.51
CA LYS A 58 14.29 18.27 -7.43
C LYS A 58 15.21 18.21 -6.21
N ASP A 59 15.87 19.29 -5.87
CA ASP A 59 16.78 19.36 -4.72
C ASP A 59 16.06 19.34 -3.37
N GLU A 60 14.89 19.97 -3.28
CA GLU A 60 14.04 19.87 -2.08
C GLU A 60 13.51 18.44 -1.88
N TRP A 61 13.10 17.75 -2.96
CA TRP A 61 12.73 16.34 -2.90
C TRP A 61 13.90 15.45 -2.48
N ARG A 62 15.13 15.72 -2.98
CA ARG A 62 16.33 14.98 -2.60
C ARG A 62 16.67 15.11 -1.12
N LYS A 63 16.42 16.29 -0.53
CA LYS A 63 16.57 16.51 0.92
C LYS A 63 15.49 15.86 1.75
N LYS A 64 14.29 15.72 1.20
CA LYS A 64 13.10 15.22 1.91
C LYS A 64 12.99 13.70 1.90
N LEU A 65 13.37 13.04 0.82
CA LEU A 65 13.19 11.61 0.62
C LEU A 65 14.50 10.84 0.87
N PRO A 66 14.44 9.62 1.45
CA PRO A 66 15.55 8.68 1.38
C PRO A 66 16.00 8.48 -0.08
N ALA A 67 17.28 8.19 -0.30
CA ALA A 67 17.86 8.11 -1.65
C ALA A 67 17.11 7.13 -2.58
N GLU A 68 16.72 5.97 -2.06
CA GLU A 68 15.97 4.96 -2.84
C GLU A 68 14.55 5.43 -3.18
N SER A 69 13.85 6.04 -2.20
CA SER A 69 12.52 6.64 -2.44
C SER A 69 12.62 7.80 -3.44
N PHE A 70 13.68 8.59 -3.39
CA PHE A 70 13.92 9.67 -4.37
C PHE A 70 14.14 9.09 -5.76
N HIS A 71 15.00 8.08 -5.89
CA HIS A 71 15.25 7.40 -7.18
C HIS A 71 13.96 6.86 -7.79
N VAL A 72 13.14 6.16 -6.99
CA VAL A 72 11.86 5.62 -7.47
C VAL A 72 10.87 6.73 -7.79
N MET A 73 10.61 7.63 -6.85
CA MET A 73 9.49 8.58 -6.97
C MET A 73 9.77 9.79 -7.87
N ARG A 74 11.05 10.12 -8.14
CA ARG A 74 11.45 11.33 -8.88
C ARG A 74 12.28 11.04 -10.13
N GLU A 75 12.79 9.83 -10.27
CA GLU A 75 13.58 9.38 -11.41
C GLU A 75 12.99 8.15 -12.10
N GLU A 76 11.71 7.80 -11.75
CA GLU A 76 10.95 6.69 -12.34
C GLU A 76 11.70 5.34 -12.21
N GLY A 77 12.51 5.19 -11.15
CA GLY A 77 13.24 3.96 -10.86
C GLY A 77 12.34 2.84 -10.34
N THR A 78 12.92 1.67 -10.15
CA THR A 78 12.24 0.51 -9.58
C THR A 78 13.10 -0.08 -8.46
N GLU A 79 12.52 -0.32 -7.29
CA GLU A 79 13.19 -1.03 -6.21
C GLU A 79 13.43 -2.50 -6.56
N ARG A 80 14.43 -3.11 -5.94
CA ARG A 80 14.70 -4.55 -6.16
C ARG A 80 13.53 -5.39 -5.62
N ALA A 81 13.09 -6.38 -6.40
CA ALA A 81 12.05 -7.32 -5.99
C ALA A 81 12.39 -8.03 -4.67
N GLY A 82 11.41 -8.18 -3.80
CA GLY A 82 11.53 -8.89 -2.53
C GLY A 82 12.17 -8.09 -1.40
N THR A 83 12.61 -6.85 -1.62
CA THR A 83 13.32 -6.06 -0.59
C THR A 83 12.39 -5.27 0.31
N SER A 84 11.19 -4.94 -0.14
CA SER A 84 10.25 -4.15 0.66
C SER A 84 9.67 -4.95 1.83
N PRO A 85 9.77 -4.45 3.08
CA PRO A 85 9.09 -5.06 4.22
C PRO A 85 7.55 -5.00 4.08
N LEU A 86 7.03 -4.09 3.25
CA LEU A 86 5.60 -3.96 3.00
C LEU A 86 5.02 -5.11 2.17
N ASN A 87 5.85 -5.98 1.59
CA ASN A 87 5.39 -7.22 0.97
C ASN A 87 4.62 -8.09 1.99
N SER A 88 5.16 -8.23 3.19
CA SER A 88 4.59 -9.06 4.26
C SER A 88 3.71 -8.27 5.26
N GLU A 89 3.42 -6.99 5.02
CA GLU A 89 2.55 -6.20 5.90
C GLU A 89 1.09 -6.69 5.81
N LYS A 90 0.53 -7.12 6.94
CA LYS A 90 -0.81 -7.72 7.07
C LYS A 90 -1.71 -6.98 8.06
N ARG A 91 -1.16 -6.03 8.81
CA ARG A 91 -1.95 -5.28 9.80
C ARG A 91 -3.01 -4.42 9.12
N ALA A 92 -4.14 -4.20 9.81
CA ALA A 92 -5.14 -3.25 9.35
C ALA A 92 -4.57 -1.82 9.37
N GLY A 93 -4.75 -1.08 8.27
CA GLY A 93 -4.23 0.27 8.17
C GLY A 93 -4.27 0.84 6.75
N ILE A 94 -3.53 1.92 6.57
CA ILE A 94 -3.43 2.69 5.33
C ILE A 94 -2.01 2.63 4.79
N PHE A 95 -1.89 2.45 3.49
CA PHE A 95 -0.66 2.75 2.75
C PHE A 95 -0.79 4.17 2.20
N ALA A 96 0.12 5.03 2.62
CA ALA A 96 0.16 6.44 2.19
C ALA A 96 1.38 6.69 1.31
N CYS A 97 1.27 7.64 0.39
CA CYS A 97 2.37 8.12 -0.45
C CYS A 97 3.54 8.59 0.43
N ALA A 98 4.74 8.02 0.25
CA ALA A 98 5.93 8.37 1.01
C ALA A 98 6.34 9.84 0.82
N GLY A 99 6.08 10.42 -0.35
CA GLY A 99 6.43 11.80 -0.66
C GLY A 99 5.54 12.83 0.04
N CYS A 100 4.22 12.64 0.05
CA CYS A 100 3.28 13.68 0.50
C CYS A 100 2.28 13.25 1.57
N GLY A 101 2.29 11.98 1.97
CA GLY A 101 1.39 11.45 3.00
C GLY A 101 -0.05 11.22 2.56
N LEU A 102 -0.39 11.40 1.27
CA LEU A 102 -1.72 11.11 0.76
C LEU A 102 -2.04 9.62 0.94
N PRO A 103 -3.14 9.22 1.61
CA PRO A 103 -3.62 7.84 1.62
C PRO A 103 -3.91 7.35 0.20
N VAL A 104 -3.39 6.17 -0.17
CA VAL A 104 -3.53 5.67 -1.54
C VAL A 104 -4.13 4.27 -1.62
N PHE A 105 -3.90 3.43 -0.60
CA PHE A 105 -4.52 2.10 -0.47
C PHE A 105 -4.89 1.82 0.98
N THR A 106 -5.84 0.91 1.19
CA THR A 106 -6.08 0.27 2.49
C THR A 106 -5.43 -1.11 2.54
N SER A 107 -5.25 -1.67 3.73
CA SER A 107 -4.77 -3.05 3.91
C SER A 107 -5.67 -4.08 3.22
N GLU A 108 -6.98 -3.86 3.15
CA GLU A 108 -7.92 -4.76 2.48
C GLU A 108 -7.85 -4.73 0.95
N MET A 109 -7.19 -3.72 0.37
CA MET A 109 -6.94 -3.66 -1.08
C MET A 109 -5.71 -4.47 -1.49
N LYS A 110 -4.88 -4.88 -0.53
CA LYS A 110 -3.63 -5.60 -0.76
C LYS A 110 -3.87 -7.09 -0.99
N PHE A 111 -3.09 -7.70 -1.88
CA PHE A 111 -3.05 -9.15 -2.09
C PHE A 111 -1.62 -9.63 -2.38
N GLU A 112 -1.38 -10.91 -2.20
CA GLU A 112 -0.09 -11.55 -2.49
C GLU A 112 0.00 -11.94 -3.96
N SER A 113 0.73 -11.15 -4.73
CA SER A 113 0.91 -11.41 -6.17
C SER A 113 2.06 -12.36 -6.49
N GLY A 114 2.97 -12.60 -5.54
CA GLY A 114 4.18 -13.40 -5.76
C GLY A 114 5.26 -12.71 -6.61
N THR A 115 5.04 -11.45 -7.02
CA THR A 115 5.99 -10.72 -7.89
C THR A 115 7.16 -10.09 -7.16
N GLY A 116 7.09 -10.02 -5.82
CA GLY A 116 8.14 -9.40 -4.98
C GLY A 116 7.93 -7.92 -4.70
N TRP A 117 6.81 -7.35 -5.10
CA TRP A 117 6.39 -5.99 -4.79
C TRP A 117 5.02 -5.96 -4.13
N PRO A 118 4.73 -5.00 -3.22
CA PRO A 118 3.40 -4.79 -2.69
C PRO A 118 2.39 -4.60 -3.82
N SER A 119 1.32 -5.40 -3.82
CA SER A 119 0.34 -5.42 -4.90
C SER A 119 -1.07 -5.19 -4.37
N PHE A 120 -1.86 -4.41 -5.12
CA PHE A 120 -3.22 -4.03 -4.72
C PHE A 120 -4.17 -4.23 -5.91
N PHE A 121 -5.38 -4.74 -5.65
CA PHE A 121 -6.38 -4.99 -6.70
C PHE A 121 -7.26 -3.77 -7.01
N THR A 122 -7.21 -2.73 -6.17
CA THR A 122 -7.90 -1.44 -6.35
C THR A 122 -7.19 -0.36 -5.54
N THR A 123 -7.62 0.90 -5.65
CA THR A 123 -7.06 2.07 -4.96
C THR A 123 -8.14 2.88 -4.26
N ILE A 124 -7.75 3.78 -3.36
CA ILE A 124 -8.61 4.88 -2.96
C ILE A 124 -8.92 5.73 -4.21
N PRO A 125 -10.18 6.11 -4.46
CA PRO A 125 -10.54 6.87 -5.66
C PRO A 125 -9.86 8.24 -5.76
N GLY A 126 -9.42 8.61 -6.96
CA GLY A 126 -8.91 9.95 -7.26
C GLY A 126 -7.54 10.28 -6.66
N VAL A 127 -6.73 9.27 -6.29
CA VAL A 127 -5.40 9.48 -5.69
C VAL A 127 -4.25 9.30 -6.67
N PHE A 128 -4.52 8.71 -7.83
CA PHE A 128 -3.51 8.48 -8.86
C PHE A 128 -3.93 9.02 -10.23
N GLU A 129 -2.95 9.47 -10.97
CA GLU A 129 -2.99 9.68 -12.42
C GLU A 129 -2.18 8.58 -13.11
N THR A 130 -2.56 8.24 -14.34
CA THR A 130 -1.90 7.23 -15.15
C THR A 130 -1.27 7.83 -16.39
N LYS A 131 -0.14 7.27 -16.80
CA LYS A 131 0.60 7.67 -18.00
C LYS A 131 1.06 6.42 -18.74
N LYS A 132 1.04 6.43 -20.06
CA LYS A 132 1.65 5.34 -20.85
C LYS A 132 3.16 5.44 -20.75
N ASP A 133 3.78 4.33 -20.38
CA ASP A 133 5.23 4.14 -20.34
C ASP A 133 5.68 3.29 -21.54
N TYR A 134 6.57 3.85 -22.35
CA TYR A 134 7.14 3.23 -23.54
C TYR A 134 8.62 2.87 -23.38
N TYR A 135 9.13 2.85 -22.14
CA TYR A 135 10.54 2.58 -21.87
C TYR A 135 10.97 1.15 -22.28
N LEU A 136 10.06 0.20 -22.23
CA LEU A 136 10.26 -1.17 -22.72
C LEU A 136 9.59 -1.38 -24.08
N ILE A 137 9.92 -2.51 -24.73
CA ILE A 137 9.36 -2.92 -26.03
C ILE A 137 7.82 -3.01 -25.98
N TYR A 138 7.25 -3.36 -24.83
CA TYR A 138 5.80 -3.38 -24.61
C TYR A 138 5.37 -2.18 -23.78
N PRO A 139 4.37 -1.39 -24.24
CA PRO A 139 3.86 -0.26 -23.48
C PRO A 139 3.24 -0.74 -22.16
N ARG A 140 3.61 -0.07 -21.08
CA ARG A 140 3.04 -0.28 -19.74
C ARG A 140 2.20 0.93 -19.36
N VAL A 141 1.36 0.78 -18.33
CA VAL A 141 0.65 1.89 -17.71
C VAL A 141 1.32 2.18 -16.36
N GLU A 142 1.98 3.31 -16.29
CA GLU A 142 2.58 3.86 -15.09
C GLU A 142 1.55 4.67 -14.30
N TYR A 143 1.64 4.72 -12.97
CA TYR A 143 0.79 5.56 -12.15
C TYR A 143 1.57 6.38 -11.12
N HIS A 144 1.08 7.61 -10.90
CA HIS A 144 1.69 8.63 -10.06
C HIS A 144 0.71 9.18 -9.04
N CYS A 145 1.22 9.59 -7.89
CA CYS A 145 0.42 10.28 -6.89
C CYS A 145 -0.10 11.62 -7.46
N ILE A 146 -1.43 11.82 -7.48
CA ILE A 146 -2.05 13.04 -8.01
C ILE A 146 -1.58 14.30 -7.27
N ARG A 147 -1.28 14.18 -5.96
CA ARG A 147 -0.90 15.32 -5.11
C ARG A 147 0.53 15.79 -5.31
N CYS A 148 1.48 14.87 -5.51
CA CYS A 148 2.90 15.23 -5.58
C CYS A 148 3.61 14.78 -6.86
N GLY A 149 2.90 14.11 -7.78
CA GLY A 149 3.47 13.60 -9.03
C GLY A 149 4.50 12.48 -8.84
N GLY A 150 4.61 11.90 -7.64
CA GLY A 150 5.56 10.82 -7.38
C GLY A 150 5.21 9.55 -8.11
N HIS A 151 6.18 8.94 -8.82
CA HIS A 151 6.04 7.62 -9.39
C HIS A 151 5.83 6.56 -8.30
N HIS A 152 4.85 5.70 -8.48
CA HIS A 152 4.54 4.61 -7.55
C HIS A 152 4.84 3.23 -8.13
N GLY A 153 4.57 3.02 -9.42
CA GLY A 153 4.73 1.75 -10.08
C GLY A 153 3.90 1.63 -11.35
N HIS A 154 3.51 0.40 -11.69
CA HIS A 154 2.80 0.11 -12.93
C HIS A 154 1.51 -0.68 -12.67
N LEU A 155 0.52 -0.46 -13.53
CA LEU A 155 -0.77 -1.13 -13.54
C LEU A 155 -0.76 -2.27 -14.55
N PHE A 156 -1.21 -3.44 -14.12
CA PHE A 156 -1.31 -4.66 -14.93
C PHE A 156 -2.74 -5.20 -14.89
N ASP A 157 -3.08 -6.03 -15.89
CA ASP A 157 -4.39 -6.68 -16.04
C ASP A 157 -4.36 -8.17 -15.63
N ASP A 158 -3.48 -8.51 -14.70
CA ASP A 158 -3.25 -9.86 -14.16
C ASP A 158 -3.60 -9.98 -12.67
N GLY A 159 -4.41 -9.08 -12.16
CA GLY A 159 -4.89 -9.08 -10.78
C GLY A 159 -6.10 -9.99 -10.57
N PRO A 160 -6.54 -10.14 -9.30
CA PRO A 160 -7.69 -10.96 -8.96
C PRO A 160 -9.02 -10.34 -9.41
N ALA A 161 -10.02 -11.20 -9.65
CA ALA A 161 -11.40 -10.76 -9.82
C ALA A 161 -11.88 -9.99 -8.56
N PRO A 162 -12.83 -9.05 -8.67
CA PRO A 162 -13.58 -8.71 -9.87
C PRO A 162 -12.91 -7.62 -10.74
N THR A 163 -11.87 -6.95 -10.24
CA THR A 163 -11.24 -5.84 -10.98
C THR A 163 -10.33 -6.32 -12.12
N GLY A 164 -9.72 -7.50 -11.97
CA GLY A 164 -8.67 -7.98 -12.85
C GLY A 164 -7.40 -7.13 -12.84
N LYS A 165 -7.33 -6.10 -11.97
CA LYS A 165 -6.22 -5.14 -11.93
C LYS A 165 -5.21 -5.48 -10.85
N ARG A 166 -3.93 -5.25 -11.15
CA ARG A 166 -2.84 -5.28 -10.19
C ARG A 166 -2.05 -3.97 -10.25
N TYR A 167 -2.19 -3.17 -9.22
CA TYR A 167 -1.31 -2.03 -8.94
C TYR A 167 -0.04 -2.58 -8.29
N CYS A 168 1.01 -2.76 -9.09
CA CYS A 168 2.32 -3.20 -8.63
C CYS A 168 3.08 -1.97 -8.13
N ASN A 169 3.23 -1.84 -6.81
CA ASN A 169 3.75 -0.64 -6.19
C ASN A 169 5.17 -0.84 -5.67
N ASN A 170 6.06 0.12 -5.88
CA ASN A 170 7.33 0.16 -5.18
C ASN A 170 7.08 0.43 -3.70
N GLY A 171 7.56 -0.44 -2.81
CA GLY A 171 7.33 -0.27 -1.37
C GLY A 171 7.98 0.98 -0.81
N VAL A 172 9.14 1.41 -1.35
CA VAL A 172 9.80 2.67 -0.97
C VAL A 172 9.03 3.93 -1.36
N ALA A 173 8.02 3.82 -2.23
CA ALA A 173 7.07 4.90 -2.55
C ALA A 173 5.89 4.95 -1.56
N LEU A 174 5.79 3.99 -0.63
CA LEU A 174 4.75 3.90 0.38
C LEU A 174 5.31 4.03 1.79
N ARG A 175 4.45 4.46 2.70
CA ARG A 175 4.60 4.21 4.14
C ARG A 175 3.30 3.61 4.67
N PHE A 176 3.42 2.63 5.54
CA PHE A 176 2.28 2.04 6.22
C PHE A 176 1.93 2.82 7.48
N ILE A 177 0.65 3.03 7.72
CA ILE A 177 0.08 3.70 8.90
C ILE A 177 -0.91 2.72 9.52
N PRO A 178 -0.57 2.07 10.65
CA PRO A 178 -1.46 1.13 11.31
C PRO A 178 -2.74 1.83 11.81
N LYS A 179 -3.87 1.13 11.71
CA LYS A 179 -5.17 1.64 12.17
C LYS A 179 -5.20 1.93 13.67
N ASP A 180 -4.47 1.14 14.45
CA ASP A 180 -4.37 1.31 15.91
C ASP A 180 -3.34 2.37 16.34
N GLY A 181 -2.67 3.02 15.38
CA GLY A 181 -1.65 4.04 15.62
C GLY A 181 -0.35 3.50 16.21
N LYS A 182 -0.16 2.18 16.33
CA LYS A 182 1.06 1.58 16.88
C LYS A 182 2.07 1.29 15.77
N ALA A 183 3.25 1.88 15.88
CA ALA A 183 4.36 1.70 14.92
C ALA A 183 4.94 0.26 14.97
#